data_8d145e24b41dd511628af6272257e92e
#
_entry.id   8d145e24b41dd511628af6272257e92e
#
_cell.length_a   1.000
_cell.length_b   1.000
_cell.length_c   1.000
_cell.angle_alpha   90.00
_cell.angle_beta   90.00
_cell.angle_gamma   90.00
#
_symmetry.space_group_name_H-M   'P 1'
#
loop_
_entity.id
_entity.type
_entity.pdbx_description
1 polymer ?
#
loop_
_entity_poly.entity_id
_entity_poly.type
_entity_poly.pdbx_seq_one_letter_code
_entity_poly.pdbx_strand_id
1 'polypeptide(L)'
;MVTKQPPPLALVAVVVFLFSFPVATRAQDKRDIVSVRTRVVLVDTLVQDKKTGAPVADLTRENFEVLADGKPRTLAYFSRAGEGRRRPLALLLVVDIFANDANQNLRRAEVLESLTSTLKRLAPEDEVAVVVNLGGPGAPLKTLTDFTRDRMKMAEALSAVRSLPMPQPTWYHEELGNIAAKIERAAAERPDSQIIVVALSSVLWPIRVADRDKIMARFIRANAFFSPLIRDPGKATVKMKNVPGKYPLPPRPILDAIGRLVGVDNYAPGHIAEQTGGEAVAVYQPEDYGVALEKLIASLAARYNLGFTLKENEQDDGRMHKLEVRTKVRDSEGKERKLVVRARRGYYMKMQVSPVTK
;
A
#
# COMPACT_ATOMS: atom_id res chain seq x y z
N MET A 1 42.45 -95.34 3.35
CA MET A 1 41.88 -95.26 2.01
C MET A 1 41.56 -93.81 1.75
N VAL A 2 42.44 -93.18 0.99
CA VAL A 2 42.40 -91.70 0.75
C VAL A 2 41.82 -91.45 -0.59
N THR A 3 40.67 -90.80 -0.67
CA THR A 3 40.06 -90.34 -1.96
C THR A 3 40.45 -88.87 -2.25
N LYS A 4 41.20 -88.67 -3.28
CA LYS A 4 41.65 -87.42 -3.83
C LYS A 4 40.45 -86.73 -4.58
N GLN A 5 40.10 -85.52 -4.18
CA GLN A 5 39.25 -84.66 -5.00
C GLN A 5 40.00 -83.86 -6.00
N PRO A 6 39.48 -83.63 -7.20
CA PRO A 6 40.10 -82.78 -8.21
C PRO A 6 39.86 -81.26 -7.99
N PRO A 7 40.70 -80.40 -8.49
CA PRO A 7 40.61 -78.95 -8.22
C PRO A 7 39.59 -78.27 -9.07
N PRO A 8 39.02 -77.14 -8.55
CA PRO A 8 37.95 -76.43 -9.23
C PRO A 8 38.52 -75.45 -10.29
N LEU A 9 38.54 -75.86 -11.51
CA LEU A 9 38.90 -75.01 -12.69
C LEU A 9 37.71 -74.22 -13.24
N ALA A 10 36.52 -74.42 -12.69
CA ALA A 10 35.32 -73.77 -13.20
C ALA A 10 35.00 -72.37 -12.56
N LEU A 11 35.73 -71.97 -11.52
CA LEU A 11 35.39 -70.73 -10.77
C LEU A 11 36.17 -69.49 -11.27
N VAL A 12 37.20 -69.63 -12.08
CA VAL A 12 38.02 -68.53 -12.55
C VAL A 12 37.45 -67.86 -13.82
N ALA A 13 36.67 -68.59 -14.60
CA ALA A 13 36.08 -68.05 -15.86
C ALA A 13 34.87 -67.13 -15.62
N VAL A 14 34.18 -67.19 -14.46
CA VAL A 14 32.97 -66.33 -14.16
C VAL A 14 33.36 -64.98 -13.60
N VAL A 15 34.54 -64.87 -12.95
CA VAL A 15 34.95 -63.60 -12.30
C VAL A 15 35.49 -62.58 -13.29
N VAL A 16 36.02 -63.00 -14.47
CA VAL A 16 36.58 -62.10 -15.46
C VAL A 16 35.51 -61.44 -16.35
N PHE A 17 34.32 -62.03 -16.45
CA PHE A 17 33.21 -61.47 -17.26
C PHE A 17 32.37 -60.41 -16.56
N LEU A 18 32.54 -60.17 -15.26
CA LEU A 18 31.77 -59.20 -14.49
C LEU A 18 32.37 -57.79 -14.43
N PHE A 19 33.57 -57.58 -14.97
CA PHE A 19 34.27 -56.30 -14.91
C PHE A 19 34.29 -55.52 -16.26
N SER A 20 33.58 -55.97 -17.29
CA SER A 20 33.59 -55.34 -18.62
C SER A 20 32.29 -54.59 -18.98
N PHE A 21 31.52 -54.13 -17.99
CA PHE A 21 30.47 -53.20 -18.29
C PHE A 21 31.07 -51.78 -18.37
N PRO A 22 30.96 -51.07 -19.50
CA PRO A 22 31.32 -49.68 -19.56
C PRO A 22 30.40 -48.90 -18.63
N VAL A 23 30.95 -48.35 -17.55
CA VAL A 23 30.26 -47.32 -16.75
C VAL A 23 30.04 -46.16 -17.70
N ALA A 24 28.84 -46.08 -18.28
CA ALA A 24 28.38 -44.89 -18.97
C ALA A 24 28.32 -43.76 -17.92
N THR A 25 29.39 -43.02 -17.79
CA THR A 25 29.40 -41.72 -17.12
C THR A 25 28.45 -40.83 -17.88
N ARG A 26 27.18 -40.77 -17.41
CA ARG A 26 26.30 -39.68 -17.80
C ARG A 26 27.01 -38.38 -17.38
N ALA A 27 27.61 -37.69 -18.36
CA ALA A 27 27.98 -36.32 -18.20
C ALA A 27 26.69 -35.59 -17.80
N GLN A 28 26.57 -35.27 -16.51
CA GLN A 28 25.52 -34.43 -15.99
C GLN A 28 25.81 -33.05 -16.57
N ASP A 29 25.07 -32.72 -17.64
CA ASP A 29 25.11 -31.40 -18.27
C ASP A 29 24.70 -30.41 -17.17
N LYS A 30 25.68 -29.87 -16.48
CA LYS A 30 25.47 -28.75 -15.55
C LYS A 30 25.08 -27.58 -16.41
N ARG A 31 23.78 -27.51 -16.73
CA ARG A 31 23.19 -26.26 -17.17
C ARG A 31 23.38 -25.32 -16.02
N ASP A 32 24.33 -24.44 -16.13
CA ASP A 32 24.45 -23.29 -15.27
C ASP A 32 23.14 -22.47 -15.44
N ILE A 33 22.17 -22.71 -14.54
CA ILE A 33 20.99 -21.91 -14.47
C ILE A 33 21.46 -20.56 -13.95
N VAL A 34 21.78 -19.65 -14.87
CA VAL A 34 22.04 -18.27 -14.55
C VAL A 34 20.71 -17.69 -14.08
N SER A 35 20.46 -17.75 -12.77
CA SER A 35 19.33 -17.10 -12.16
C SER A 35 19.56 -15.60 -12.17
N VAL A 36 19.13 -14.93 -13.24
CA VAL A 36 19.13 -13.47 -13.31
C VAL A 36 17.96 -12.96 -12.43
N ARG A 37 18.30 -12.56 -11.20
CA ARG A 37 17.33 -11.90 -10.32
C ARG A 37 17.20 -10.43 -10.74
N THR A 38 16.26 -10.15 -11.61
CA THR A 38 15.94 -8.77 -11.99
C THR A 38 15.11 -8.12 -10.88
N ARG A 39 15.64 -7.06 -10.26
CA ARG A 39 14.90 -6.27 -9.26
C ARG A 39 14.13 -5.17 -9.99
N VAL A 40 12.81 -5.17 -9.83
CA VAL A 40 11.92 -4.19 -10.46
C VAL A 40 11.30 -3.30 -9.39
N VAL A 41 11.36 -2.00 -9.60
CA VAL A 41 10.61 -1.02 -8.80
C VAL A 41 9.30 -0.75 -9.51
N LEU A 42 8.20 -1.26 -8.95
CA LEU A 42 6.85 -1.02 -9.48
C LEU A 42 6.31 0.31 -8.93
N VAL A 43 5.63 1.07 -9.78
CA VAL A 43 5.08 2.39 -9.45
C VAL A 43 3.65 2.48 -9.96
N ASP A 44 2.70 2.25 -9.07
CA ASP A 44 1.28 2.43 -9.39
C ASP A 44 0.96 3.92 -9.50
N THR A 45 0.49 4.34 -10.65
CA THR A 45 0.35 5.75 -11.01
C THR A 45 -1.08 6.06 -11.44
N LEU A 46 -1.75 6.94 -10.71
CA LEU A 46 -3.03 7.51 -11.13
C LEU A 46 -2.79 8.81 -11.90
N VAL A 47 -3.43 8.93 -13.05
CA VAL A 47 -3.45 10.18 -13.84
C VAL A 47 -4.89 10.66 -13.93
N GLN A 48 -5.10 11.91 -13.56
CA GLN A 48 -6.42 12.54 -13.55
C GLN A 48 -6.40 13.83 -14.35
N ASP A 49 -7.50 14.12 -15.02
CA ASP A 49 -7.72 15.43 -15.60
C ASP A 49 -7.81 16.48 -14.48
N LYS A 50 -7.06 17.57 -14.61
CA LYS A 50 -6.97 18.59 -13.55
C LYS A 50 -8.29 19.33 -13.29
N LYS A 51 -9.14 19.44 -14.31
CA LYS A 51 -10.40 20.20 -14.23
C LYS A 51 -11.55 19.34 -13.66
N THR A 52 -11.66 18.10 -14.14
CA THR A 52 -12.77 17.22 -13.79
C THR A 52 -12.45 16.26 -12.64
N GLY A 53 -11.16 16.00 -12.37
CA GLY A 53 -10.71 14.98 -11.45
C GLY A 53 -10.92 13.55 -11.97
N ALA A 54 -11.44 13.39 -13.19
CA ALA A 54 -11.69 12.07 -13.76
C ALA A 54 -10.37 11.35 -14.09
N PRO A 55 -10.28 10.03 -13.87
CA PRO A 55 -9.14 9.24 -14.30
C PRO A 55 -8.97 9.29 -15.82
N VAL A 56 -7.74 9.37 -16.27
CA VAL A 56 -7.34 9.36 -17.68
C VAL A 56 -6.77 7.98 -17.98
N ALA A 57 -7.42 7.21 -18.88
CA ALA A 57 -7.09 5.82 -19.17
C ALA A 57 -6.46 5.60 -20.56
N ASP A 58 -6.33 6.65 -21.37
CA ASP A 58 -5.92 6.60 -22.78
C ASP A 58 -4.41 6.77 -23.01
N LEU A 59 -3.60 6.86 -21.94
CA LEU A 59 -2.17 7.08 -22.05
C LEU A 59 -1.40 5.82 -22.43
N THR A 60 -0.32 6.01 -23.18
CA THR A 60 0.62 4.96 -23.56
C THR A 60 1.93 5.07 -22.78
N ARG A 61 2.82 4.10 -22.93
CA ARG A 61 4.14 4.08 -22.26
C ARG A 61 4.95 5.35 -22.54
N GLU A 62 4.87 5.86 -23.77
CA GLU A 62 5.62 7.01 -24.25
C GLU A 62 5.20 8.33 -23.61
N ASN A 63 3.98 8.35 -23.04
CA ASN A 63 3.47 9.50 -22.31
C ASN A 63 4.09 9.67 -20.92
N PHE A 64 4.81 8.65 -20.40
CA PHE A 64 5.36 8.66 -19.05
C PHE A 64 6.86 8.84 -19.04
N GLU A 65 7.31 9.69 -18.13
CA GLU A 65 8.70 9.84 -17.72
C GLU A 65 8.84 9.52 -16.23
N VAL A 66 9.70 8.58 -15.89
CA VAL A 66 10.00 8.20 -14.50
C VAL A 66 11.41 8.64 -14.16
N LEU A 67 11.56 9.40 -13.08
CA LEU A 67 12.86 9.85 -12.57
C LEU A 67 13.11 9.23 -11.19
N ALA A 68 14.30 8.66 -11.03
CA ALA A 68 14.80 8.19 -9.73
C ALA A 68 16.02 9.03 -9.35
N ASP A 69 15.97 9.70 -8.21
CA ASP A 69 16.96 10.68 -7.74
C ASP A 69 17.29 11.73 -8.82
N GLY A 70 16.25 12.21 -9.52
CA GLY A 70 16.36 13.18 -10.60
C GLY A 70 16.89 12.65 -11.94
N LYS A 71 17.25 11.36 -12.01
CA LYS A 71 17.77 10.73 -13.24
C LYS A 71 16.66 9.96 -13.96
N PRO A 72 16.49 10.11 -15.27
CA PRO A 72 15.52 9.34 -16.04
C PRO A 72 15.78 7.83 -15.96
N ARG A 73 14.70 7.06 -15.85
CA ARG A 73 14.69 5.60 -15.86
C ARG A 73 13.90 5.07 -17.04
N THR A 74 14.47 4.13 -17.76
CA THR A 74 13.76 3.42 -18.82
C THR A 74 12.70 2.51 -18.20
N LEU A 75 11.45 2.62 -18.66
CA LEU A 75 10.38 1.74 -18.24
C LEU A 75 10.62 0.33 -18.80
N ALA A 76 10.80 -0.64 -17.91
CA ALA A 76 10.88 -2.07 -18.26
C ALA A 76 9.48 -2.69 -18.30
N TYR A 77 8.55 -2.16 -17.51
CA TYR A 77 7.18 -2.64 -17.41
C TYR A 77 6.19 -1.48 -17.54
N PHE A 78 5.09 -1.73 -18.26
CA PHE A 78 3.96 -0.83 -18.41
C PHE A 78 2.69 -1.64 -18.62
N SER A 79 1.64 -1.34 -17.85
CA SER A 79 0.29 -1.79 -18.17
C SER A 79 -0.72 -0.70 -17.81
N ARG A 80 -1.82 -0.66 -18.55
CA ARG A 80 -2.95 0.23 -18.29
C ARG A 80 -3.87 -0.36 -17.24
N ALA A 81 -4.71 0.49 -16.68
CA ALA A 81 -5.83 0.06 -15.88
C ALA A 81 -6.69 -0.95 -16.66
N GLY A 82 -7.02 -2.08 -16.02
CA GLY A 82 -7.83 -3.13 -16.66
C GLY A 82 -7.08 -4.05 -17.62
N GLU A 83 -5.81 -3.76 -17.98
CA GLU A 83 -4.97 -4.67 -18.75
C GLU A 83 -4.27 -5.67 -17.81
N GLY A 84 -4.48 -6.94 -18.03
CA GLY A 84 -3.90 -8.02 -17.22
C GLY A 84 -4.60 -8.24 -15.87
N ARG A 85 -4.05 -9.16 -15.08
CA ARG A 85 -4.58 -9.49 -13.75
C ARG A 85 -4.17 -8.40 -12.75
N ARG A 86 -5.15 -7.68 -12.21
CA ARG A 86 -4.96 -6.74 -11.10
C ARG A 86 -4.41 -7.45 -9.86
N ARG A 87 -3.49 -6.83 -9.14
CA ARG A 87 -3.12 -7.31 -7.81
C ARG A 87 -4.33 -7.23 -6.87
N PRO A 88 -4.59 -8.26 -6.04
CA PRO A 88 -5.61 -8.18 -5.00
C PRO A 88 -5.37 -6.98 -4.08
N LEU A 89 -6.43 -6.35 -3.61
CA LEU A 89 -6.34 -5.31 -2.59
C LEU A 89 -6.33 -5.95 -1.19
N ALA A 90 -5.45 -5.47 -0.33
CA ALA A 90 -5.53 -5.67 1.10
C ALA A 90 -5.83 -4.32 1.75
N LEU A 91 -7.12 -4.05 1.99
CA LEU A 91 -7.63 -2.78 2.47
C LEU A 91 -7.72 -2.79 4.00
N LEU A 92 -6.94 -1.94 4.65
CA LEU A 92 -7.07 -1.66 6.08
C LEU A 92 -7.97 -0.45 6.26
N LEU A 93 -9.19 -0.66 6.74
CA LEU A 93 -10.11 0.40 7.12
C LEU A 93 -9.87 0.78 8.59
N VAL A 94 -9.45 2.00 8.80
CA VAL A 94 -9.26 2.59 10.13
C VAL A 94 -10.43 3.51 10.41
N VAL A 95 -11.22 3.19 11.42
CA VAL A 95 -12.36 4.02 11.84
C VAL A 95 -11.93 4.80 13.09
N ASP A 96 -11.68 6.08 12.92
CA ASP A 96 -11.32 6.98 14.01
C ASP A 96 -12.61 7.51 14.66
N ILE A 97 -12.99 6.90 15.78
CA ILE A 97 -14.16 7.29 16.58
C ILE A 97 -13.78 8.22 17.73
N PHE A 98 -12.72 8.97 17.58
CA PHE A 98 -12.23 9.91 18.59
C PHE A 98 -13.34 10.78 19.19
N ALA A 99 -13.16 11.22 20.44
CA ALA A 99 -14.20 11.87 21.24
C ALA A 99 -14.49 13.34 20.82
N ASN A 100 -14.78 13.56 19.54
CA ASN A 100 -15.34 14.83 19.07
C ASN A 100 -16.68 14.58 18.36
N ASP A 101 -17.55 15.61 18.34
CA ASP A 101 -18.89 15.51 17.77
C ASP A 101 -18.88 15.03 16.32
N ALA A 102 -17.83 15.32 15.60
CA ALA A 102 -17.71 14.99 14.19
C ALA A 102 -17.40 13.51 13.97
N ASN A 103 -16.53 12.91 14.80
CA ASN A 103 -16.21 11.48 14.71
C ASN A 103 -17.34 10.60 15.24
N GLN A 104 -18.20 11.11 16.13
CA GLN A 104 -19.39 10.36 16.56
C GLN A 104 -20.33 10.07 15.39
N ASN A 105 -20.32 10.87 14.32
CA ASN A 105 -21.07 10.57 13.11
C ASN A 105 -20.64 9.25 12.43
N LEU A 106 -19.40 8.79 12.63
CA LEU A 106 -18.93 7.49 12.13
C LEU A 106 -19.60 6.29 12.82
N ARG A 107 -20.36 6.53 13.92
CA ARG A 107 -21.16 5.49 14.60
C ARG A 107 -22.61 5.42 14.10
N ARG A 108 -23.03 6.34 13.24
CA ARG A 108 -24.39 6.35 12.69
C ARG A 108 -24.61 5.13 11.81
N ALA A 109 -25.80 4.53 11.92
CA ALA A 109 -26.15 3.33 11.17
C ALA A 109 -25.98 3.55 9.66
N GLU A 110 -26.51 4.68 9.17
CA GLU A 110 -26.53 5.02 7.74
C GLU A 110 -25.12 5.14 7.17
N VAL A 111 -24.17 5.67 7.95
CA VAL A 111 -22.75 5.78 7.55
C VAL A 111 -22.11 4.41 7.44
N LEU A 112 -22.29 3.58 8.47
CA LEU A 112 -21.71 2.23 8.51
C LEU A 112 -22.33 1.30 7.45
N GLU A 113 -23.62 1.42 7.18
CA GLU A 113 -24.32 0.69 6.13
C GLU A 113 -23.84 1.11 4.73
N SER A 114 -23.63 2.42 4.49
CA SER A 114 -23.09 2.94 3.24
C SER A 114 -21.66 2.42 2.99
N LEU A 115 -20.78 2.46 4.01
CA LEU A 115 -19.44 1.88 3.95
C LEU A 115 -19.49 0.37 3.66
N THR A 116 -20.35 -0.36 4.39
CA THR A 116 -20.56 -1.80 4.22
C THR A 116 -20.99 -2.14 2.80
N SER A 117 -21.97 -1.41 2.27
CA SER A 117 -22.47 -1.59 0.90
C SER A 117 -21.36 -1.39 -0.14
N THR A 118 -20.54 -0.37 0.03
CA THR A 118 -19.41 -0.10 -0.85
C THR A 118 -18.36 -1.23 -0.79
N LEU A 119 -17.99 -1.67 0.41
CA LEU A 119 -16.97 -2.73 0.58
C LEU A 119 -17.46 -4.12 0.14
N LYS A 120 -18.75 -4.39 0.18
CA LYS A 120 -19.34 -5.64 -0.36
C LYS A 120 -19.15 -5.78 -1.87
N ARG A 121 -18.95 -4.66 -2.60
CA ARG A 121 -18.72 -4.64 -4.06
C ARG A 121 -17.25 -4.87 -4.47
N LEU A 122 -16.34 -4.99 -3.52
CA LEU A 122 -14.96 -5.36 -3.80
C LEU A 122 -14.89 -6.74 -4.47
N ALA A 123 -13.87 -6.95 -5.31
CA ALA A 123 -13.67 -8.22 -5.98
C ALA A 123 -13.46 -9.37 -4.97
N PRO A 124 -13.80 -10.63 -5.33
CA PRO A 124 -13.72 -11.76 -4.41
C PRO A 124 -12.34 -12.00 -3.81
N GLU A 125 -11.28 -11.67 -4.56
CA GLU A 125 -9.89 -11.79 -4.13
C GLU A 125 -9.42 -10.69 -3.16
N ASP A 126 -10.18 -9.60 -3.03
CA ASP A 126 -9.81 -8.49 -2.15
C ASP A 126 -10.11 -8.81 -0.69
N GLU A 127 -9.21 -8.42 0.19
CA GLU A 127 -9.33 -8.58 1.63
C GLU A 127 -9.57 -7.23 2.30
N VAL A 128 -10.35 -7.24 3.37
CA VAL A 128 -10.62 -6.05 4.21
C VAL A 128 -10.34 -6.39 5.65
N ALA A 129 -9.57 -5.54 6.33
CA ALA A 129 -9.45 -5.51 7.77
C ALA A 129 -10.14 -4.24 8.31
N VAL A 130 -10.80 -4.33 9.46
CA VAL A 130 -11.42 -3.20 10.14
C VAL A 130 -10.79 -3.03 11.51
N VAL A 131 -10.23 -1.85 11.75
CA VAL A 131 -9.64 -1.49 13.03
C VAL A 131 -10.23 -0.17 13.52
N VAL A 132 -10.22 0.01 14.83
CA VAL A 132 -10.73 1.22 15.49
C VAL A 132 -9.68 1.72 16.47
N ASN A 133 -9.48 3.02 16.50
CA ASN A 133 -8.72 3.67 17.54
C ASN A 133 -9.66 3.96 18.73
N LEU A 134 -9.42 3.28 19.85
CA LEU A 134 -10.14 3.54 21.13
C LEU A 134 -9.37 4.48 22.05
N GLY A 135 -8.22 4.97 21.59
CA GLY A 135 -7.38 5.90 22.36
C GLY A 135 -6.72 5.29 23.58
N GLY A 136 -6.11 6.15 24.35
CA GLY A 136 -5.27 5.82 25.50
C GLY A 136 -3.77 5.82 25.14
N PRO A 137 -2.90 6.34 26.03
CA PRO A 137 -1.46 6.33 25.80
C PRO A 137 -0.93 4.92 25.58
N GLY A 138 -0.22 4.71 24.46
CA GLY A 138 0.34 3.41 24.12
C GLY A 138 -0.67 2.30 23.75
N ALA A 139 -1.96 2.62 23.67
CA ALA A 139 -2.98 1.63 23.35
C ALA A 139 -2.87 1.18 21.87
N PRO A 140 -2.88 -0.14 21.60
CA PRO A 140 -2.90 -0.63 20.24
C PRO A 140 -4.27 -0.35 19.57
N LEU A 141 -4.30 -0.33 18.25
CA LEU A 141 -5.57 -0.33 17.51
C LEU A 141 -6.38 -1.58 17.85
N LYS A 142 -7.66 -1.39 18.16
CA LYS A 142 -8.59 -2.51 18.33
C LYS A 142 -8.93 -3.10 16.96
N THR A 143 -8.55 -4.34 16.73
CA THR A 143 -8.94 -5.07 15.54
C THR A 143 -10.35 -5.63 15.73
N LEU A 144 -11.29 -5.21 14.89
CA LEU A 144 -12.66 -5.75 14.85
C LEU A 144 -12.74 -6.97 13.93
N THR A 145 -12.06 -6.91 12.77
CA THR A 145 -11.77 -8.07 11.94
C THR A 145 -10.41 -7.90 11.29
N ASP A 146 -9.65 -8.98 11.20
CA ASP A 146 -8.41 -8.98 10.44
C ASP A 146 -8.70 -9.15 8.95
N PHE A 147 -7.68 -9.09 8.10
CA PHE A 147 -7.84 -9.21 6.66
C PHE A 147 -8.63 -10.46 6.29
N THR A 148 -9.79 -10.23 5.68
CA THR A 148 -10.74 -11.30 5.33
C THR A 148 -11.41 -11.01 3.99
N ARG A 149 -11.72 -12.06 3.24
CA ARG A 149 -12.57 -12.03 2.06
C ARG A 149 -14.04 -12.22 2.40
N ASP A 150 -14.33 -12.60 3.64
CA ASP A 150 -15.68 -12.82 4.13
C ASP A 150 -16.39 -11.47 4.36
N ARG A 151 -17.33 -11.16 3.46
CA ARG A 151 -18.09 -9.91 3.47
C ARG A 151 -19.08 -9.81 4.63
N MET A 152 -19.49 -10.96 5.19
CA MET A 152 -20.37 -10.97 6.36
C MET A 152 -19.59 -10.59 7.62
N LYS A 153 -18.42 -11.20 7.85
CA LYS A 153 -17.53 -10.83 8.96
C LYS A 153 -17.12 -9.36 8.92
N MET A 154 -16.85 -8.83 7.72
CA MET A 154 -16.55 -7.42 7.53
C MET A 154 -17.76 -6.53 7.92
N ALA A 155 -18.97 -6.90 7.49
CA ALA A 155 -20.20 -6.15 7.81
C ALA A 155 -20.50 -6.17 9.32
N GLU A 156 -20.34 -7.32 9.97
CA GLU A 156 -20.48 -7.47 11.42
C GLU A 156 -19.48 -6.59 12.18
N ALA A 157 -18.21 -6.56 11.74
CA ALA A 157 -17.18 -5.70 12.32
C ALA A 157 -17.54 -4.22 12.20
N LEU A 158 -18.04 -3.76 11.05
CA LEU A 158 -18.49 -2.38 10.88
C LEU A 158 -19.70 -2.06 11.77
N SER A 159 -20.68 -2.95 11.83
CA SER A 159 -21.85 -2.77 12.69
C SER A 159 -21.47 -2.65 14.17
N ALA A 160 -20.47 -3.41 14.61
CA ALA A 160 -19.97 -3.41 15.98
C ALA A 160 -19.40 -2.05 16.43
N VAL A 161 -18.99 -1.18 15.49
CA VAL A 161 -18.49 0.18 15.80
C VAL A 161 -19.50 0.99 16.62
N ARG A 162 -20.78 0.77 16.41
CA ARG A 162 -21.87 1.48 17.13
C ARG A 162 -21.84 1.27 18.63
N SER A 163 -21.52 0.06 19.07
CA SER A 163 -21.57 -0.36 20.48
C SER A 163 -20.23 -0.25 21.20
N LEU A 164 -19.20 0.26 20.54
CA LEU A 164 -17.90 0.44 21.19
C LEU A 164 -17.94 1.51 22.27
N PRO A 165 -17.13 1.40 23.33
CA PRO A 165 -17.04 2.44 24.35
C PRO A 165 -16.56 3.77 23.76
N MET A 166 -16.76 4.85 24.51
CA MET A 166 -16.19 6.15 24.15
C MET A 166 -14.66 6.05 24.20
N PRO A 167 -13.96 6.56 23.18
CA PRO A 167 -12.52 6.48 23.11
C PRO A 167 -11.85 7.38 24.16
N GLN A 168 -10.68 6.97 24.59
CA GLN A 168 -9.81 7.80 25.43
C GLN A 168 -8.95 8.72 24.55
N PRO A 169 -8.53 9.89 25.06
CA PRO A 169 -7.59 10.75 24.34
C PRO A 169 -6.30 9.99 23.99
N THR A 170 -5.83 10.16 22.77
CA THR A 170 -4.56 9.60 22.29
C THR A 170 -3.80 10.62 21.45
N TRP A 171 -2.54 10.32 21.17
CA TRP A 171 -1.71 11.13 20.30
C TRP A 171 -1.72 10.60 18.87
N TYR A 172 -1.94 11.45 17.89
CA TYR A 172 -2.03 11.05 16.48
C TYR A 172 -0.78 10.36 15.94
N HIS A 173 0.41 10.70 16.45
CA HIS A 173 1.65 10.01 16.06
C HIS A 173 1.66 8.54 16.56
N GLU A 174 1.07 8.24 17.71
CA GLU A 174 0.92 6.87 18.21
C GLU A 174 -0.06 6.09 17.34
N GLU A 175 -1.18 6.68 16.98
CA GLU A 175 -2.16 6.06 16.08
C GLU A 175 -1.56 5.74 14.73
N LEU A 176 -0.94 6.72 14.07
CA LEU A 176 -0.28 6.51 12.77
C LEU A 176 0.87 5.50 12.88
N GLY A 177 1.60 5.49 14.00
CA GLY A 177 2.63 4.49 14.30
C GLY A 177 2.08 3.07 14.41
N ASN A 178 0.92 2.89 15.05
CA ASN A 178 0.22 1.61 15.17
C ASN A 178 -0.33 1.15 13.81
N ILE A 179 -0.88 2.08 13.01
CA ILE A 179 -1.30 1.80 11.63
C ILE A 179 -0.09 1.33 10.81
N ALA A 180 1.05 2.04 10.90
CA ALA A 180 2.27 1.67 10.18
C ALA A 180 2.77 0.26 10.58
N ALA A 181 2.72 -0.10 11.87
CA ALA A 181 3.09 -1.45 12.31
C ALA A 181 2.17 -2.54 11.74
N LYS A 182 0.87 -2.26 11.64
CA LYS A 182 -0.09 -3.22 11.08
C LYS A 182 0.12 -3.41 9.58
N ILE A 183 0.39 -2.35 8.83
CA ILE A 183 0.65 -2.46 7.38
C ILE A 183 1.99 -3.11 7.05
N GLU A 184 3.03 -2.91 7.86
CA GLU A 184 4.31 -3.60 7.68
C GLU A 184 4.12 -5.12 7.79
N ARG A 185 3.34 -5.57 8.77
CA ARG A 185 2.96 -6.97 8.91
C ARG A 185 2.12 -7.45 7.72
N ALA A 186 1.09 -6.69 7.34
CA ALA A 186 0.25 -7.04 6.21
C ALA A 186 1.04 -7.16 4.90
N ALA A 187 2.00 -6.26 4.65
CA ALA A 187 2.86 -6.30 3.47
C ALA A 187 3.80 -7.52 3.47
N ALA A 188 4.28 -7.96 4.64
CA ALA A 188 5.10 -9.15 4.75
C ALA A 188 4.30 -10.44 4.51
N GLU A 189 3.06 -10.51 4.99
CA GLU A 189 2.17 -11.66 4.85
C GLU A 189 1.50 -11.74 3.47
N ARG A 190 1.41 -10.61 2.74
CA ARG A 190 0.67 -10.46 1.46
C ARG A 190 1.53 -9.79 0.39
N PRO A 191 2.67 -10.40 -0.01
CA PRO A 191 3.62 -9.79 -0.93
C PRO A 191 3.01 -9.47 -2.31
N ASP A 192 2.00 -10.25 -2.71
CA ASP A 192 1.34 -10.10 -4.02
C ASP A 192 0.15 -9.14 -3.99
N SER A 193 -0.23 -8.62 -2.81
CA SER A 193 -1.35 -7.70 -2.67
C SER A 193 -0.89 -6.24 -2.69
N GLN A 194 -1.79 -5.37 -3.14
CA GLN A 194 -1.66 -3.93 -2.96
C GLN A 194 -2.21 -3.54 -1.59
N ILE A 195 -1.34 -3.10 -0.70
CA ILE A 195 -1.74 -2.65 0.65
C ILE A 195 -2.29 -1.22 0.57
N ILE A 196 -3.46 -1.03 1.14
CA ILE A 196 -4.13 0.28 1.15
C ILE A 196 -4.67 0.55 2.55
N VAL A 197 -4.40 1.73 3.07
CA VAL A 197 -5.00 2.22 4.30
C VAL A 197 -6.02 3.29 3.95
N VAL A 198 -7.26 3.08 4.36
CA VAL A 198 -8.31 4.08 4.32
C VAL A 198 -8.62 4.49 5.75
N ALA A 199 -8.24 5.70 6.11
CA ALA A 199 -8.51 6.24 7.45
C ALA A 199 -9.72 7.19 7.40
N LEU A 200 -10.79 6.82 8.10
CA LEU A 200 -11.96 7.66 8.26
C LEU A 200 -11.75 8.55 9.48
N SER A 201 -11.57 9.84 9.25
CA SER A 201 -11.34 10.79 10.32
C SER A 201 -12.04 12.11 10.05
N SER A 202 -12.32 12.83 11.11
CA SER A 202 -13.03 14.10 11.02
C SER A 202 -12.15 15.30 11.26
N VAL A 203 -10.88 15.15 11.56
CA VAL A 203 -10.04 16.24 12.08
C VAL A 203 -8.65 16.24 11.45
N LEU A 204 -8.06 17.42 11.46
CA LEU A 204 -6.62 17.61 11.28
C LEU A 204 -5.87 16.79 12.34
N TRP A 205 -4.83 16.09 11.90
CA TRP A 205 -3.96 15.32 12.79
C TRP A 205 -2.62 16.04 12.94
N PRO A 206 -2.48 16.97 13.88
CA PRO A 206 -1.22 17.63 14.11
C PRO A 206 -0.18 16.65 14.65
N ILE A 207 0.96 16.57 13.97
CA ILE A 207 2.06 15.69 14.34
C ILE A 207 3.39 16.42 14.13
N ARG A 208 4.38 16.13 14.95
CA ARG A 208 5.72 16.68 14.72
C ARG A 208 6.26 16.19 13.37
N VAL A 209 6.89 17.09 12.63
CA VAL A 209 7.45 16.78 11.29
C VAL A 209 8.37 15.56 11.33
N ALA A 210 9.23 15.46 12.35
CA ALA A 210 10.14 14.33 12.51
C ALA A 210 9.42 12.98 12.70
N ASP A 211 8.29 12.96 13.40
CA ASP A 211 7.49 11.74 13.61
C ASP A 211 6.70 11.39 12.35
N ARG A 212 6.14 12.40 11.67
CA ARG A 212 5.51 12.23 10.36
C ARG A 212 6.48 11.55 9.36
N ASP A 213 7.70 12.06 9.27
CA ASP A 213 8.69 11.57 8.30
C ASP A 213 9.11 10.12 8.59
N LYS A 214 9.25 9.75 9.86
CA LYS A 214 9.49 8.36 10.28
C LYS A 214 8.33 7.44 9.88
N ILE A 215 7.10 7.86 10.13
CA ILE A 215 5.90 7.11 9.82
C ILE A 215 5.76 6.96 8.30
N MET A 216 5.90 8.06 7.56
CA MET A 216 5.86 8.08 6.10
C MET A 216 6.89 7.12 5.48
N ALA A 217 8.11 7.07 6.00
CA ALA A 217 9.14 6.14 5.55
C ALA A 217 8.71 4.67 5.71
N ARG A 218 7.97 4.35 6.77
CA ARG A 218 7.43 2.99 7.01
C ARG A 218 6.35 2.63 5.96
N PHE A 219 5.43 3.54 5.65
CA PHE A 219 4.44 3.34 4.59
C PHE A 219 5.09 3.12 3.21
N ILE A 220 6.07 3.96 2.86
CA ILE A 220 6.80 3.82 1.58
C ILE A 220 7.56 2.49 1.54
N ARG A 221 8.18 2.08 2.65
CA ARG A 221 8.91 0.80 2.75
C ARG A 221 7.98 -0.41 2.61
N ALA A 222 6.77 -0.31 3.12
CA ALA A 222 5.72 -1.32 2.96
C ALA A 222 5.04 -1.28 1.58
N ASN A 223 5.38 -0.32 0.71
CA ASN A 223 4.70 -0.05 -0.55
C ASN A 223 3.18 0.09 -0.38
N ALA A 224 2.76 0.77 0.68
CA ALA A 224 1.38 0.94 1.04
C ALA A 224 0.88 2.34 0.68
N PHE A 225 -0.33 2.43 0.14
CA PHE A 225 -1.03 3.69 -0.04
C PHE A 225 -1.73 4.10 1.26
N PHE A 226 -1.67 5.38 1.56
CA PHE A 226 -2.46 5.97 2.63
C PHE A 226 -3.47 6.95 2.04
N SER A 227 -4.76 6.70 2.24
CA SER A 227 -5.85 7.49 1.65
C SER A 227 -6.85 7.87 2.73
N PRO A 228 -6.66 8.99 3.41
CA PRO A 228 -7.59 9.45 4.43
C PRO A 228 -8.86 10.06 3.79
N LEU A 229 -10.01 9.68 4.33
CA LEU A 229 -11.29 10.36 4.10
C LEU A 229 -11.51 11.32 5.26
N ILE A 230 -11.28 12.60 5.03
CA ILE A 230 -11.26 13.62 6.09
C ILE A 230 -12.45 14.53 5.94
N ARG A 231 -13.20 14.71 7.02
CA ARG A 231 -14.25 15.73 7.05
C ARG A 231 -13.64 17.10 6.78
N ASP A 232 -14.29 17.88 5.92
CA ASP A 232 -13.80 19.20 5.48
C ASP A 232 -13.37 20.07 6.68
N PRO A 233 -12.09 20.42 6.77
CA PRO A 233 -11.58 21.25 7.85
C PRO A 233 -12.11 22.68 7.80
N GLY A 234 -12.66 23.16 6.68
CA GLY A 234 -13.24 24.51 6.55
C GLY A 234 -14.47 24.73 7.41
N LYS A 235 -15.11 23.65 7.87
CA LYS A 235 -16.25 23.69 8.82
C LYS A 235 -15.86 23.19 10.22
N ALA A 236 -14.62 22.80 10.44
CA ALA A 236 -14.17 22.32 11.73
C ALA A 236 -14.07 23.47 12.72
N THR A 237 -14.54 23.24 13.93
CA THR A 237 -14.42 24.16 15.05
C THR A 237 -13.59 23.53 16.15
N VAL A 238 -12.83 24.33 16.86
CA VAL A 238 -12.08 23.90 18.06
C VAL A 238 -12.70 24.49 19.31
N LYS A 239 -12.70 23.70 20.38
CA LYS A 239 -13.03 24.18 21.72
C LYS A 239 -11.70 24.48 22.42
N MET A 240 -11.45 25.73 22.74
CA MET A 240 -10.27 26.12 23.49
C MET A 240 -10.46 25.89 24.98
N LYS A 241 -9.41 25.42 25.67
CA LYS A 241 -9.44 25.25 27.12
C LYS A 241 -9.62 26.63 27.78
N ASN A 242 -10.57 26.74 28.69
CA ASN A 242 -10.90 27.97 29.43
C ASN A 242 -11.48 29.14 28.60
N VAL A 243 -11.89 28.90 27.36
CA VAL A 243 -12.56 29.91 26.53
C VAL A 243 -13.94 29.38 26.14
N PRO A 244 -15.02 30.10 26.50
CA PRO A 244 -16.39 29.67 26.15
C PRO A 244 -16.59 29.70 24.63
N GLY A 245 -17.28 28.67 24.12
CA GLY A 245 -17.66 28.59 22.70
C GLY A 245 -16.84 27.65 21.82
N LYS A 246 -17.26 27.54 20.56
CA LYS A 246 -16.56 26.82 19.48
C LYS A 246 -16.05 27.85 18.49
N TYR A 247 -14.79 27.78 18.14
CA TYR A 247 -14.15 28.72 17.24
C TYR A 247 -13.81 28.04 15.92
N PRO A 248 -13.97 28.71 14.77
CA PRO A 248 -13.51 28.17 13.50
C PRO A 248 -12.01 27.98 13.51
N LEU A 249 -11.55 26.91 12.88
CA LEU A 249 -10.11 26.75 12.66
C LEU A 249 -9.60 27.85 11.72
N PRO A 250 -8.40 28.37 11.97
CA PRO A 250 -7.75 29.27 11.02
C PRO A 250 -7.65 28.65 9.63
N PRO A 251 -7.68 29.43 8.55
CA PRO A 251 -7.43 28.94 7.20
C PRO A 251 -6.13 28.11 7.13
N ARG A 252 -6.13 27.05 6.31
CA ARG A 252 -5.00 26.13 6.16
C ARG A 252 -3.64 26.83 5.99
N PRO A 253 -3.46 27.87 5.15
CA PRO A 253 -2.18 28.55 4.99
C PRO A 253 -1.64 29.12 6.31
N ILE A 254 -2.52 29.60 7.20
CA ILE A 254 -2.16 30.14 8.50
C ILE A 254 -1.73 29.00 9.44
N LEU A 255 -2.50 27.91 9.48
CA LEU A 255 -2.14 26.72 10.27
C LEU A 255 -0.80 26.12 9.84
N ASP A 256 -0.54 26.05 8.54
CA ASP A 256 0.72 25.55 7.99
C ASP A 256 1.89 26.50 8.31
N ALA A 257 1.66 27.82 8.33
CA ALA A 257 2.68 28.79 8.72
C ALA A 257 3.05 28.65 10.19
N ILE A 258 2.05 28.56 11.09
CA ILE A 258 2.26 28.33 12.52
C ILE A 258 2.97 26.98 12.72
N GLY A 259 2.51 25.93 12.07
CA GLY A 259 3.09 24.59 12.17
C GLY A 259 4.58 24.58 11.78
N ARG A 260 4.96 25.27 10.70
CA ARG A 260 6.37 25.40 10.30
C ARG A 260 7.24 26.05 11.38
N LEU A 261 6.73 27.05 12.07
CA LEU A 261 7.46 27.74 13.14
C LEU A 261 7.74 26.83 14.35
N VAL A 262 6.84 25.91 14.65
CA VAL A 262 6.94 25.03 15.82
C VAL A 262 7.30 23.57 15.47
N GLY A 263 7.62 23.28 14.20
CA GLY A 263 7.99 21.95 13.75
C GLY A 263 6.84 20.94 13.76
N VAL A 264 5.60 21.42 13.62
CA VAL A 264 4.37 20.61 13.58
C VAL A 264 3.75 20.65 12.19
N ASP A 265 3.36 19.48 11.70
CA ASP A 265 2.52 19.33 10.50
C ASP A 265 1.07 19.17 10.94
N ASN A 266 0.26 20.17 10.65
CA ASN A 266 -1.17 20.16 10.97
C ASN A 266 -2.02 19.38 9.96
N TYR A 267 -1.41 18.99 8.82
CA TYR A 267 -2.08 18.26 7.75
C TYR A 267 -1.33 16.96 7.40
N ALA A 268 -0.74 16.33 8.41
CA ALA A 268 0.08 15.13 8.23
C ALA A 268 -0.60 14.01 7.40
N PRO A 269 -1.90 13.67 7.57
CA PRO A 269 -2.55 12.68 6.74
C PRO A 269 -2.52 13.00 5.25
N GLY A 270 -2.74 14.25 4.88
CA GLY A 270 -2.68 14.72 3.49
C GLY A 270 -1.27 14.62 2.91
N HIS A 271 -0.26 15.00 3.68
CA HIS A 271 1.14 14.90 3.27
C HIS A 271 1.58 13.43 3.13
N ILE A 272 1.20 12.56 4.06
CA ILE A 272 1.48 11.11 3.96
C ILE A 272 0.79 10.52 2.72
N ALA A 273 -0.47 10.89 2.47
CA ALA A 273 -1.18 10.46 1.27
C ALA A 273 -0.44 10.84 -0.01
N GLU A 274 -0.03 12.10 -0.13
CA GLU A 274 0.72 12.60 -1.29
C GLU A 274 2.04 11.84 -1.50
N GLN A 275 2.80 11.59 -0.43
CA GLN A 275 4.09 10.92 -0.51
C GLN A 275 3.98 9.42 -0.81
N THR A 276 2.90 8.78 -0.36
CA THR A 276 2.64 7.35 -0.61
C THR A 276 1.91 7.08 -1.93
N GLY A 277 1.49 8.11 -2.64
CA GLY A 277 0.70 8.00 -3.88
C GLY A 277 -0.78 7.71 -3.63
N GLY A 278 -1.25 7.85 -2.39
CA GLY A 278 -2.66 7.81 -2.04
C GLY A 278 -3.36 9.14 -2.33
N GLU A 279 -4.60 9.25 -1.87
CA GLU A 279 -5.45 10.41 -2.08
C GLU A 279 -6.15 10.82 -0.78
N ALA A 280 -5.96 12.07 -0.34
CA ALA A 280 -6.75 12.63 0.74
C ALA A 280 -8.06 13.17 0.16
N VAL A 281 -9.18 12.58 0.56
CA VAL A 281 -10.51 12.94 0.05
C VAL A 281 -11.27 13.71 1.13
N ALA A 282 -11.75 14.90 0.77
CA ALA A 282 -12.61 15.69 1.65
C ALA A 282 -14.03 15.11 1.65
N VAL A 283 -14.61 14.96 2.84
CA VAL A 283 -16.00 14.53 3.08
C VAL A 283 -16.76 15.68 3.74
N TYR A 284 -17.82 16.13 3.11
CA TYR A 284 -18.57 17.29 3.60
C TYR A 284 -19.69 16.93 4.56
N GLN A 285 -20.36 15.82 4.29
CA GLN A 285 -21.44 15.30 5.15
C GLN A 285 -21.09 13.85 5.56
N PRO A 286 -21.56 13.39 6.72
CA PRO A 286 -21.33 12.02 7.16
C PRO A 286 -21.78 10.96 6.14
N GLU A 287 -22.86 11.23 5.45
CA GLU A 287 -23.48 10.38 4.44
C GLU A 287 -22.58 10.18 3.21
N ASP A 288 -21.65 11.11 2.95
CA ASP A 288 -20.73 11.07 1.81
C ASP A 288 -19.58 10.08 1.99
N TYR A 289 -19.33 9.52 3.18
CA TYR A 289 -18.22 8.59 3.40
C TYR A 289 -18.26 7.38 2.48
N GLY A 290 -19.44 6.79 2.25
CA GLY A 290 -19.59 5.65 1.35
C GLY A 290 -19.26 6.02 -0.10
N VAL A 291 -19.76 7.17 -0.57
CA VAL A 291 -19.50 7.68 -1.93
C VAL A 291 -18.01 8.03 -2.10
N ALA A 292 -17.40 8.65 -1.09
CA ALA A 292 -15.98 8.97 -1.10
C ALA A 292 -15.10 7.71 -1.15
N LEU A 293 -15.47 6.68 -0.38
CA LEU A 293 -14.82 5.37 -0.42
C LEU A 293 -14.97 4.69 -1.79
N GLU A 294 -16.15 4.76 -2.40
CA GLU A 294 -16.39 4.21 -3.73
C GLU A 294 -15.52 4.88 -4.79
N LYS A 295 -15.45 6.21 -4.80
CA LYS A 295 -14.58 6.97 -5.70
C LYS A 295 -13.11 6.61 -5.49
N LEU A 296 -12.69 6.46 -4.24
CA LEU A 296 -11.33 6.05 -3.91
C LEU A 296 -11.03 4.66 -4.49
N ILE A 297 -11.90 3.66 -4.27
CA ILE A 297 -11.73 2.30 -4.81
C ILE A 297 -11.67 2.33 -6.35
N ALA A 298 -12.54 3.11 -6.99
CA ALA A 298 -12.52 3.29 -8.44
C ALA A 298 -11.18 3.89 -8.92
N SER A 299 -10.64 4.87 -8.21
CA SER A 299 -9.34 5.48 -8.53
C SER A 299 -8.18 4.51 -8.41
N LEU A 300 -8.26 3.54 -7.49
CA LEU A 300 -7.25 2.48 -7.36
C LEU A 300 -7.27 1.52 -8.54
N ALA A 301 -8.47 1.20 -9.05
CA ALA A 301 -8.63 0.35 -10.23
C ALA A 301 -8.18 1.04 -11.54
N ALA A 302 -8.14 2.38 -11.55
CA ALA A 302 -7.79 3.19 -12.72
C ALA A 302 -6.30 3.52 -12.82
N ARG A 303 -5.42 2.84 -12.08
CA ARG A 303 -3.98 3.13 -12.06
C ARG A 303 -3.24 2.43 -13.18
N TYR A 304 -2.25 3.12 -13.72
CA TYR A 304 -1.20 2.54 -14.56
C TYR A 304 -0.18 1.84 -13.66
N ASN A 305 0.32 0.70 -14.10
CA ASN A 305 1.45 0.04 -13.46
C ASN A 305 2.70 0.32 -14.29
N LEU A 306 3.58 1.13 -13.75
CA LEU A 306 4.89 1.44 -14.33
C LEU A 306 5.95 0.64 -13.60
N GLY A 307 7.06 0.31 -14.28
CA GLY A 307 8.15 -0.36 -13.61
C GLY A 307 9.48 -0.10 -14.30
N PHE A 308 10.55 0.04 -13.52
CA PHE A 308 11.91 0.11 -14.01
C PHE A 308 12.81 -0.87 -13.25
N THR A 309 13.85 -1.34 -13.89
CA THR A 309 14.82 -2.26 -13.29
C THR A 309 15.90 -1.50 -12.53
N LEU A 310 16.32 -2.05 -11.39
CA LEU A 310 17.53 -1.64 -10.71
C LEU A 310 18.73 -2.33 -11.36
N LYS A 311 19.83 -1.59 -11.51
CA LYS A 311 21.10 -2.13 -11.99
C LYS A 311 21.73 -3.05 -10.93
N GLU A 312 22.62 -3.92 -11.32
CA GLU A 312 23.29 -4.84 -10.40
C GLU A 312 24.08 -4.13 -9.28
N ASN A 313 24.65 -2.98 -9.59
CA ASN A 313 25.39 -2.15 -8.62
C ASN A 313 24.48 -1.26 -7.72
N GLU A 314 23.18 -1.20 -7.99
CA GLU A 314 22.22 -0.48 -7.13
C GLU A 314 21.71 -1.41 -6.03
N GLN A 315 22.47 -1.55 -4.95
CA GLN A 315 22.11 -2.38 -3.80
C GLN A 315 21.28 -1.59 -2.77
N ASP A 316 20.60 -2.32 -1.88
CA ASP A 316 19.87 -1.70 -0.76
C ASP A 316 20.84 -1.01 0.18
N ASP A 317 20.81 0.30 0.18
CA ASP A 317 21.60 1.17 1.04
C ASP A 317 20.81 1.67 2.27
N GLY A 318 19.61 1.15 2.48
CA GLY A 318 18.71 1.48 3.58
C GLY A 318 18.09 2.88 3.49
N ARG A 319 18.41 3.67 2.45
CA ARG A 319 17.89 5.03 2.27
C ARG A 319 16.63 5.04 1.40
N MET A 320 15.83 6.08 1.59
CA MET A 320 14.72 6.39 0.71
C MET A 320 15.26 7.15 -0.52
N HIS A 321 15.00 6.61 -1.71
CA HIS A 321 15.31 7.23 -2.99
C HIS A 321 14.12 8.03 -3.48
N LYS A 322 14.38 9.22 -4.01
CA LYS A 322 13.33 10.08 -4.56
C LYS A 322 12.80 9.48 -5.86
N LEU A 323 11.47 9.46 -5.99
CA LEU A 323 10.76 9.00 -7.18
C LEU A 323 9.84 10.11 -7.68
N GLU A 324 9.86 10.34 -8.98
CA GLU A 324 8.96 11.31 -9.64
C GLU A 324 8.43 10.68 -10.93
N VAL A 325 7.13 10.81 -11.12
CA VAL A 325 6.47 10.42 -12.38
C VAL A 325 5.89 11.66 -13.02
N ARG A 326 6.22 11.88 -14.27
CA ARG A 326 5.69 12.96 -15.10
C ARG A 326 4.95 12.40 -16.32
N THR A 327 4.01 13.17 -16.83
CA THR A 327 3.32 12.85 -18.09
C THR A 327 3.53 13.99 -19.09
N LYS A 328 3.73 13.60 -20.36
CA LYS A 328 3.82 14.52 -21.49
C LYS A 328 2.75 14.15 -22.50
N VAL A 329 1.64 14.87 -22.50
CA VAL A 329 0.48 14.58 -23.32
C VAL A 329 -0.06 15.85 -23.95
N ARG A 330 -0.33 15.80 -25.25
CA ARG A 330 -0.99 16.89 -25.97
C ARG A 330 -2.40 16.45 -26.35
N ASP A 331 -3.31 17.41 -26.41
CA ASP A 331 -4.65 17.21 -26.95
C ASP A 331 -4.64 17.22 -28.50
N SER A 332 -5.80 17.03 -29.09
CA SER A 332 -5.98 17.04 -30.54
C SER A 332 -5.62 18.40 -31.22
N GLU A 333 -5.57 19.48 -30.43
CA GLU A 333 -5.17 20.82 -30.89
C GLU A 333 -3.67 21.09 -30.68
N GLY A 334 -2.92 20.10 -30.19
CA GLY A 334 -1.49 20.20 -29.89
C GLY A 334 -1.14 20.92 -28.59
N LYS A 335 -2.14 21.32 -27.78
CA LYS A 335 -1.94 21.94 -26.47
C LYS A 335 -1.62 20.86 -25.40
N GLU A 336 -0.79 21.21 -24.43
CA GLU A 336 -0.48 20.32 -23.32
C GLU A 336 -1.73 20.08 -22.44
N ARG A 337 -2.09 18.81 -22.23
CA ARG A 337 -3.19 18.42 -21.33
C ARG A 337 -2.82 18.73 -19.90
N LYS A 338 -3.70 19.42 -19.17
CA LYS A 338 -3.50 19.71 -17.74
C LYS A 338 -3.88 18.50 -16.91
N LEU A 339 -2.89 17.68 -16.57
CA LEU A 339 -3.05 16.44 -15.82
C LEU A 339 -2.49 16.56 -14.41
N VAL A 340 -3.05 15.79 -13.49
CA VAL A 340 -2.52 15.56 -12.14
C VAL A 340 -2.04 14.13 -12.07
N VAL A 341 -0.77 13.94 -11.71
CA VAL A 341 -0.14 12.63 -11.57
C VAL A 341 0.02 12.33 -10.08
N ARG A 342 -0.51 11.19 -9.63
CA ARG A 342 -0.38 10.68 -8.28
C ARG A 342 0.35 9.35 -8.30
N ALA A 343 1.55 9.36 -7.78
CA ALA A 343 2.38 8.19 -7.57
C ALA A 343 3.16 8.37 -6.27
N ARG A 344 3.66 7.30 -5.70
CA ARG A 344 4.56 7.41 -4.53
C ARG A 344 5.78 8.24 -4.90
N ARG A 345 6.25 9.07 -3.97
CA ARG A 345 7.38 9.98 -4.20
C ARG A 345 8.72 9.44 -3.73
N GLY A 346 8.74 8.19 -3.28
CA GLY A 346 9.95 7.52 -2.85
C GLY A 346 9.87 6.01 -2.96
N TYR A 347 11.03 5.36 -2.88
CA TYR A 347 11.15 3.91 -2.83
C TYR A 347 12.41 3.50 -2.07
N TYR A 348 12.47 2.24 -1.65
CA TYR A 348 13.65 1.60 -1.09
C TYR A 348 14.12 0.50 -2.04
N MET A 349 15.43 0.31 -2.17
CA MET A 349 16.03 -0.69 -3.07
C MET A 349 15.96 -2.12 -2.51
N LYS A 350 14.91 -2.47 -1.75
CA LYS A 350 14.71 -3.82 -1.22
C LYS A 350 14.64 -4.85 -2.35
N MET A 351 15.17 -6.05 -2.08
CA MET A 351 14.91 -7.20 -2.94
C MET A 351 13.41 -7.56 -2.86
N GLN A 352 12.64 -7.17 -3.87
CA GLN A 352 11.35 -7.79 -4.13
C GLN A 352 11.64 -9.10 -4.89
N VAL A 353 11.47 -10.22 -4.22
CA VAL A 353 11.47 -11.53 -4.88
C VAL A 353 10.11 -11.65 -5.56
N SER A 354 10.03 -11.26 -6.82
CA SER A 354 8.88 -11.63 -7.64
C SER A 354 9.01 -13.11 -7.97
N PRO A 355 8.02 -13.97 -7.67
CA PRO A 355 8.02 -15.32 -8.20
C PRO A 355 7.91 -15.21 -9.72
N VAL A 356 8.95 -15.63 -10.43
CA VAL A 356 8.88 -15.86 -11.86
C VAL A 356 7.94 -17.05 -12.07
N THR A 357 6.70 -16.79 -12.40
CA THR A 357 5.80 -17.82 -12.92
C THR A 357 6.30 -18.22 -14.30
N LYS A 358 6.71 -19.49 -14.41
CA LYS A 358 6.98 -20.18 -15.69
C LYS A 358 5.70 -20.30 -16.49
#